data_5c52c0af0a6683ec4b4230872028cdc6
#
_entry.id   5c52c0af0a6683ec4b4230872028cdc6
#
_cell.length_a   1.000
_cell.length_b   1.000
_cell.length_c   1.000
_cell.angle_alpha   90.00
_cell.angle_beta   90.00
_cell.angle_gamma   90.00
#
_symmetry.space_group_name_H-M   'P 1'
#
loop_
_entity.id
_entity.type
_entity.pdbx_description
1 polymer ?
#
loop_
_entity_poly.entity_id
_entity_poly.type
_entity_poly.pdbx_seq_one_letter_code
_entity_poly.pdbx_strand_id
1 'polypeptide(L)'
;MSQENSKLQKTSRLENPTVKGIAALLSLLLYTWIWNWYFAVFFMLSMFIHELGHLWAAKKLGMKTGGAIFIPGLGIVALIKEPFPTFKAEVIVAIMGPIWGLVSACAVFLFYKITDLKMAGTLALWITLLNLFNLVPINPMDGGRIIKSIANTVSWWL
;
A
#
# COMPACT_ATOMS: atom_id res chain seq x y z
N MET A 1 27.78 6.03 -11.78
CA MET A 1 27.99 6.89 -10.58
C MET A 1 27.00 8.04 -10.45
N SER A 2 26.73 8.87 -11.47
CA SER A 2 25.82 10.04 -11.32
C SER A 2 24.35 9.64 -11.13
N GLN A 3 23.84 8.64 -11.83
CA GLN A 3 22.45 8.19 -11.71
C GLN A 3 22.16 7.45 -10.39
N GLU A 4 23.15 6.73 -9.87
CA GLU A 4 23.04 6.01 -8.61
C GLU A 4 23.03 6.99 -7.42
N ASN A 5 23.88 7.98 -7.43
CA ASN A 5 23.88 9.06 -6.45
C ASN A 5 22.57 9.87 -6.47
N SER A 6 22.00 10.12 -7.65
CA SER A 6 20.70 10.82 -7.75
C SER A 6 19.55 9.99 -7.19
N LYS A 7 19.53 8.67 -7.40
CA LYS A 7 18.54 7.76 -6.81
C LYS A 7 18.65 7.70 -5.27
N LEU A 8 19.86 7.56 -4.75
CA LEU A 8 20.12 7.54 -3.30
C LEU A 8 19.68 8.85 -2.64
N GLN A 9 19.98 10.00 -3.25
CA GLN A 9 19.60 11.31 -2.75
C GLN A 9 18.08 11.52 -2.80
N LYS A 10 17.40 11.03 -3.84
CA LYS A 10 15.93 11.08 -3.95
C LYS A 10 15.26 10.22 -2.88
N THR A 11 15.78 9.02 -2.62
CA THR A 11 15.25 8.11 -1.60
C THR A 11 15.42 8.69 -0.20
N SER A 12 16.58 9.29 0.10
CA SER A 12 16.82 9.91 1.42
C SER A 12 15.88 11.09 1.69
N ARG A 13 15.54 11.90 0.68
CA ARG A 13 14.55 12.99 0.81
C ARG A 13 13.15 12.46 1.14
N LEU A 14 12.73 11.36 0.52
CA LEU A 14 11.42 10.75 0.77
C LEU A 14 11.32 10.11 2.17
N GLU A 15 12.43 9.80 2.80
CA GLU A 15 12.48 9.27 4.16
C GLU A 15 12.37 10.35 5.24
N ASN A 16 12.61 11.60 4.89
CA ASN A 16 12.52 12.72 5.83
C ASN A 16 11.11 12.78 6.44
N PRO A 17 10.97 12.75 7.78
CA PRO A 17 9.67 12.77 8.46
C PRO A 17 8.87 14.03 8.13
N THR A 18 9.52 15.18 7.93
CA THR A 18 8.86 16.42 7.53
C THR A 18 8.22 16.28 6.14
N VAL A 19 8.92 15.69 5.16
CA VAL A 19 8.39 15.45 3.81
C VAL A 19 7.20 14.50 3.86
N LYS A 20 7.29 13.42 4.64
CA LYS A 20 6.17 12.47 4.85
C LYS A 20 4.97 13.15 5.49
N GLY A 21 5.18 13.99 6.51
CA GLY A 21 4.11 14.74 7.18
C GLY A 21 3.42 15.73 6.25
N ILE A 22 4.19 16.50 5.47
CA ILE A 22 3.65 17.44 4.48
C ILE A 22 2.85 16.69 3.41
N ALA A 23 3.38 15.59 2.88
CA ALA A 23 2.71 14.78 1.87
C ALA A 23 1.40 14.17 2.40
N ALA A 24 1.39 13.69 3.65
CA ALA A 24 0.19 13.19 4.30
C ALA A 24 -0.87 14.29 4.49
N LEU A 25 -0.44 15.48 4.94
CA LEU A 25 -1.33 16.63 5.11
C LEU A 25 -1.95 17.07 3.77
N LEU A 26 -1.14 17.19 2.72
CA LEU A 26 -1.63 17.54 1.38
C LEU A 26 -2.60 16.50 0.85
N SER A 27 -2.35 15.21 1.08
CA SER A 27 -3.26 14.12 0.71
C SER A 27 -4.58 14.22 1.48
N LEU A 28 -4.52 14.50 2.79
CA LEU A 28 -5.71 14.67 3.62
C LEU A 28 -6.56 15.85 3.16
N LEU A 29 -5.94 17.00 2.88
CA LEU A 29 -6.63 18.19 2.37
C LEU A 29 -7.29 17.90 1.01
N LEU A 30 -6.57 17.25 0.09
CA LEU A 30 -7.08 16.90 -1.23
C LEU A 30 -8.29 15.95 -1.13
N TYR A 31 -8.18 14.88 -0.36
CA TYR A 31 -9.28 13.91 -0.21
C TYR A 31 -10.47 14.49 0.58
N THR A 32 -10.20 15.38 1.55
CA THR A 32 -11.26 16.12 2.25
C THR A 32 -12.02 17.04 1.28
N TRP A 33 -11.32 17.69 0.36
CA TRP A 33 -11.94 18.54 -0.66
C TRP A 33 -12.77 17.74 -1.67
N ILE A 34 -12.29 16.55 -2.08
CA ILE A 34 -13.00 15.70 -3.07
C ILE A 34 -14.24 15.03 -2.45
N TRP A 35 -14.16 14.56 -1.22
CA TRP A 35 -15.23 13.81 -0.56
C TRP A 35 -15.74 14.53 0.70
N ASN A 36 -15.08 14.27 1.85
CA ASN A 36 -15.28 14.92 3.13
C ASN A 36 -14.17 14.46 4.10
N TRP A 37 -14.02 15.16 5.24
CA TRP A 37 -12.90 14.94 6.16
C TRP A 37 -12.89 13.53 6.79
N TYR A 38 -14.05 13.00 7.21
CA TYR A 38 -14.11 11.70 7.86
C TYR A 38 -13.80 10.57 6.84
N PHE A 39 -14.34 10.65 5.62
CA PHE A 39 -14.01 9.70 4.57
C PHE A 39 -12.52 9.73 4.22
N ALA A 40 -11.95 10.93 4.09
CA ALA A 40 -10.53 11.11 3.81
C ALA A 40 -9.63 10.43 4.87
N VAL A 41 -9.95 10.63 6.17
CA VAL A 41 -9.20 10.01 7.27
C VAL A 41 -9.27 8.49 7.20
N PHE A 42 -10.46 7.92 7.06
CA PHE A 42 -10.64 6.46 7.01
C PHE A 42 -10.04 5.85 5.75
N PHE A 43 -10.16 6.53 4.60
CA PHE A 43 -9.53 6.11 3.35
C PHE A 43 -8.01 6.05 3.49
N MET A 44 -7.39 7.11 4.01
CA MET A 44 -5.95 7.17 4.24
C MET A 44 -5.48 6.12 5.24
N LEU A 45 -6.24 5.89 6.32
CA LEU A 45 -5.93 4.86 7.31
C LEU A 45 -5.99 3.45 6.69
N SER A 46 -7.01 3.18 5.89
CA SER A 46 -7.16 1.91 5.17
C SER A 46 -5.98 1.65 4.23
N MET A 47 -5.60 2.63 3.42
CA MET A 47 -4.44 2.53 2.54
C MET A 47 -3.15 2.36 3.35
N PHE A 48 -3.02 3.05 4.47
CA PHE A 48 -1.85 2.90 5.34
C PHE A 48 -1.74 1.48 5.90
N ILE A 49 -2.85 0.88 6.36
CA ILE A 49 -2.88 -0.51 6.84
C ILE A 49 -2.48 -1.48 5.72
N HIS A 50 -2.97 -1.27 4.50
CA HIS A 50 -2.58 -2.05 3.32
C HIS A 50 -1.04 -1.99 3.10
N GLU A 51 -0.45 -0.79 3.08
CA GLU A 51 0.99 -0.63 2.90
C GLU A 51 1.83 -1.19 4.05
N LEU A 52 1.29 -1.17 5.29
CA LEU A 52 1.92 -1.84 6.42
C LEU A 52 2.05 -3.35 6.18
N GLY A 53 1.10 -3.97 5.48
CA GLY A 53 1.19 -5.38 5.08
C GLY A 53 2.42 -5.66 4.22
N HIS A 54 2.66 -4.84 3.20
CA HIS A 54 3.85 -4.94 2.35
C HIS A 54 5.14 -4.74 3.16
N LEU A 55 5.19 -3.69 3.98
CA LEU A 55 6.35 -3.37 4.80
C LEU A 55 6.65 -4.46 5.83
N TRP A 56 5.61 -5.02 6.45
CA TRP A 56 5.73 -6.12 7.38
C TRP A 56 6.34 -7.36 6.71
N ALA A 57 5.83 -7.75 5.54
CA ALA A 57 6.34 -8.90 4.80
C ALA A 57 7.79 -8.67 4.34
N ALA A 58 8.10 -7.50 3.80
CA ALA A 58 9.46 -7.16 3.39
C ALA A 58 10.45 -7.24 4.55
N LYS A 59 10.09 -6.68 5.73
CA LYS A 59 10.93 -6.79 6.95
C LYS A 59 11.11 -8.23 7.42
N LYS A 60 10.05 -9.06 7.37
CA LYS A 60 10.13 -10.49 7.71
C LYS A 60 11.06 -11.27 6.80
N LEU A 61 11.21 -10.84 5.55
CA LEU A 61 12.16 -11.38 4.58
C LEU A 61 13.56 -10.75 4.67
N GLY A 62 13.83 -9.95 5.72
CA GLY A 62 15.14 -9.34 5.96
C GLY A 62 15.45 -8.11 5.09
N MET A 63 14.46 -7.59 4.33
CA MET A 63 14.66 -6.47 3.41
C MET A 63 14.65 -5.12 4.15
N LYS A 64 15.51 -4.20 3.73
CA LYS A 64 15.53 -2.83 4.24
C LYS A 64 14.37 -2.02 3.67
N THR A 65 13.65 -1.35 4.56
CA THR A 65 12.49 -0.52 4.21
C THR A 65 12.67 0.92 4.70
N GLY A 66 12.11 1.88 3.96
CA GLY A 66 12.07 3.31 4.31
C GLY A 66 10.73 3.76 4.91
N GLY A 67 9.82 2.79 5.22
CA GLY A 67 8.46 3.09 5.65
C GLY A 67 7.54 3.39 4.47
N ALA A 68 6.44 4.08 4.72
CA ALA A 68 5.46 4.48 3.70
C ALA A 68 5.43 5.99 3.52
N ILE A 69 5.06 6.45 2.33
CA ILE A 69 4.84 7.86 2.00
C ILE A 69 3.52 8.03 1.26
N PHE A 70 2.74 9.02 1.66
CA PHE A 70 1.56 9.46 0.91
C PHE A 70 1.97 10.27 -0.32
N ILE A 71 1.30 10.00 -1.45
CA ILE A 71 1.43 10.79 -2.68
C ILE A 71 0.06 11.37 -2.97
N PRO A 72 -0.12 12.71 -2.85
CA PRO A 72 -1.41 13.34 -3.09
C PRO A 72 -2.00 12.94 -4.45
N GLY A 73 -3.26 12.47 -4.45
CA GLY A 73 -3.97 12.03 -5.65
C GLY A 73 -3.64 10.62 -6.14
N LEU A 74 -2.54 9.99 -5.69
CA LEU A 74 -2.15 8.64 -6.10
C LEU A 74 -2.28 7.59 -4.99
N GLY A 75 -2.34 8.03 -3.73
CA GLY A 75 -2.47 7.14 -2.59
C GLY A 75 -1.21 7.06 -1.72
N ILE A 76 -0.76 5.87 -1.38
CA ILE A 76 0.39 5.62 -0.53
C ILE A 76 1.33 4.60 -1.19
N VAL A 77 2.62 4.67 -0.88
CA VAL A 77 3.64 3.77 -1.43
C VAL A 77 4.58 3.30 -0.33
N ALA A 78 4.79 1.99 -0.23
CA ALA A 78 5.82 1.39 0.61
C ALA A 78 7.21 1.61 -0.01
N LEU A 79 8.12 2.18 0.77
CA LEU A 79 9.51 2.38 0.33
C LEU A 79 10.34 1.15 0.68
N ILE A 80 10.52 0.26 -0.30
CA ILE A 80 11.44 -0.89 -0.20
C ILE A 80 12.74 -0.49 -0.87
N LYS A 81 13.86 -0.58 -0.12
CA LYS A 81 15.16 -0.03 -0.54
C LYS A 81 15.99 -0.97 -1.39
N GLU A 82 15.65 -2.24 -1.39
CA GLU A 82 16.42 -3.30 -2.03
C GLU A 82 15.55 -4.01 -3.08
N PRO A 83 16.15 -4.52 -4.16
CA PRO A 83 15.43 -5.38 -5.09
C PRO A 83 14.99 -6.66 -4.38
N PHE A 84 13.92 -7.27 -4.84
CA PHE A 84 13.44 -8.53 -4.28
C PHE A 84 14.45 -9.64 -4.55
N PRO A 85 14.84 -10.42 -3.52
CA PRO A 85 15.86 -11.46 -3.66
C PRO A 85 15.39 -12.61 -4.57
N THR A 86 14.08 -12.84 -4.65
CA THR A 86 13.46 -13.86 -5.50
C THR A 86 12.08 -13.41 -5.95
N PHE A 87 11.57 -13.97 -7.05
CA PHE A 87 10.18 -13.77 -7.49
C PHE A 87 9.17 -14.21 -6.43
N LYS A 88 9.46 -15.29 -5.69
CA LYS A 88 8.64 -15.74 -4.56
C LYS A 88 8.55 -14.68 -3.46
N ALA A 89 9.65 -14.02 -3.13
CA ALA A 89 9.65 -12.93 -2.15
C ALA A 89 8.80 -11.75 -2.62
N GLU A 90 8.86 -11.39 -3.91
CA GLU A 90 8.04 -10.34 -4.49
C GLU A 90 6.55 -10.68 -4.41
N VAL A 91 6.14 -11.92 -4.73
CA VAL A 91 4.75 -12.39 -4.61
C VAL A 91 4.27 -12.31 -3.16
N ILE A 92 5.08 -12.80 -2.20
CA ILE A 92 4.73 -12.76 -0.77
C ILE A 92 4.51 -11.33 -0.31
N VAL A 93 5.41 -10.42 -0.66
CA VAL A 93 5.28 -9.01 -0.29
C VAL A 93 4.04 -8.40 -0.95
N ALA A 94 3.84 -8.64 -2.25
CA ALA A 94 2.73 -8.05 -2.99
C ALA A 94 1.35 -8.50 -2.46
N ILE A 95 1.19 -9.76 -2.03
CA ILE A 95 -0.10 -10.27 -1.54
C ILE A 95 -0.41 -9.82 -0.10
N MET A 96 0.61 -9.48 0.70
CA MET A 96 0.40 -9.11 2.11
C MET A 96 -0.30 -7.76 2.29
N GLY A 97 -0.16 -6.82 1.37
CA GLY A 97 -0.94 -5.57 1.38
C GLY A 97 -2.45 -5.84 1.31
N PRO A 98 -2.94 -6.46 0.22
CA PRO A 98 -4.34 -6.86 0.11
C PRO A 98 -4.85 -7.70 1.28
N ILE A 99 -4.06 -8.65 1.81
CA ILE A 99 -4.47 -9.46 2.98
C ILE A 99 -4.71 -8.58 4.20
N TRP A 100 -3.78 -7.69 4.55
CA TRP A 100 -3.95 -6.78 5.69
C TRP A 100 -5.12 -5.83 5.49
N GLY A 101 -5.30 -5.34 4.28
CA GLY A 101 -6.44 -4.51 3.92
C GLY A 101 -7.77 -5.25 4.06
N LEU A 102 -7.89 -6.50 3.58
CA LEU A 102 -9.10 -7.30 3.72
C LEU A 102 -9.39 -7.68 5.18
N VAL A 103 -8.35 -7.97 5.98
CA VAL A 103 -8.51 -8.19 7.44
C VAL A 103 -9.08 -6.93 8.10
N SER A 104 -8.58 -5.75 7.75
CA SER A 104 -9.12 -4.49 8.25
C SER A 104 -10.57 -4.24 7.82
N ALA A 105 -10.92 -4.59 6.57
CA ALA A 105 -12.29 -4.51 6.07
C ALA A 105 -13.24 -5.43 6.87
N CYS A 106 -12.82 -6.67 7.15
CA CYS A 106 -13.57 -7.61 7.99
C CYS A 106 -13.78 -7.05 9.41
N ALA A 107 -12.76 -6.46 10.02
CA ALA A 107 -12.88 -5.86 11.35
C ALA A 107 -13.90 -4.70 11.37
N VAL A 108 -13.85 -3.81 10.38
CA VAL A 108 -14.80 -2.70 10.23
C VAL A 108 -16.22 -3.22 9.94
N PHE A 109 -16.35 -4.29 9.14
CA PHE A 109 -17.64 -4.90 8.86
C PHE A 109 -18.26 -5.56 10.12
N LEU A 110 -17.44 -6.25 10.93
CA LEU A 110 -17.91 -6.80 12.21
C LEU A 110 -18.34 -5.69 13.17
N PHE A 111 -17.61 -4.58 13.23
CA PHE A 111 -18.01 -3.41 13.99
C PHE A 111 -19.37 -2.86 13.51
N TYR A 112 -19.59 -2.78 12.20
CA TYR A 112 -20.91 -2.43 11.63
C TYR A 112 -22.00 -3.38 12.12
N LYS A 113 -21.76 -4.70 12.12
CA LYS A 113 -22.74 -5.71 12.55
C LYS A 113 -23.11 -5.59 14.02
N ILE A 114 -22.20 -5.11 14.87
CA ILE A 114 -22.43 -4.94 16.31
C ILE A 114 -23.15 -3.62 16.61
N THR A 115 -22.80 -2.54 15.88
CA THR A 115 -23.26 -1.17 16.21
C THR A 115 -24.38 -0.66 15.32
N ASP A 116 -24.68 -1.35 14.20
CA ASP A 116 -25.57 -0.91 13.10
C ASP A 116 -25.20 0.47 12.52
N LEU A 117 -23.97 0.92 12.72
CA LEU A 117 -23.49 2.18 12.18
C LEU A 117 -23.29 2.08 10.66
N LYS A 118 -24.26 2.52 9.87
CA LYS A 118 -24.26 2.41 8.39
C LYS A 118 -22.99 2.95 7.73
N MET A 119 -22.38 3.98 8.30
CA MET A 119 -21.13 4.53 7.83
C MET A 119 -19.99 3.49 7.90
N ALA A 120 -19.93 2.66 8.95
CA ALA A 120 -18.92 1.60 9.05
C ALA A 120 -19.12 0.52 7.98
N GLY A 121 -20.37 0.17 7.64
CA GLY A 121 -20.67 -0.74 6.54
C GLY A 121 -20.19 -0.20 5.19
N THR A 122 -20.45 1.08 4.92
CA THR A 122 -19.96 1.76 3.70
C THR A 122 -18.43 1.78 3.65
N LEU A 123 -17.76 2.07 4.77
CA LEU A 123 -16.30 2.04 4.85
C LEU A 123 -15.73 0.65 4.60
N ALA A 124 -16.31 -0.40 5.19
CA ALA A 124 -15.88 -1.78 4.96
C ALA A 124 -15.97 -2.15 3.47
N LEU A 125 -17.04 -1.74 2.79
CA LEU A 125 -17.21 -1.93 1.35
C LEU A 125 -16.09 -1.22 0.58
N TRP A 126 -15.82 0.06 0.86
CA TRP A 126 -14.77 0.82 0.18
C TRP A 126 -13.37 0.23 0.41
N ILE A 127 -13.06 -0.19 1.65
CA ILE A 127 -11.79 -0.86 1.96
C ILE A 127 -11.67 -2.15 1.13
N THR A 128 -12.74 -2.94 1.05
CA THR A 128 -12.76 -4.17 0.26
C THR A 128 -12.51 -3.89 -1.22
N LEU A 129 -13.23 -2.93 -1.81
CA LEU A 129 -13.09 -2.56 -3.22
C LEU A 129 -11.67 -2.07 -3.55
N LEU A 130 -11.06 -1.27 -2.68
CA LEU A 130 -9.69 -0.80 -2.86
C LEU A 130 -8.68 -1.96 -2.89
N ASN A 131 -8.83 -2.93 -1.98
CA ASN A 131 -7.94 -4.08 -1.93
C ASN A 131 -8.15 -5.02 -3.11
N LEU A 132 -9.39 -5.23 -3.57
CA LEU A 132 -9.68 -5.97 -4.80
C LEU A 132 -9.14 -5.26 -6.03
N PHE A 133 -9.24 -3.93 -6.08
CA PHE A 133 -8.67 -3.13 -7.17
C PHE A 133 -7.14 -3.29 -7.25
N ASN A 134 -6.45 -3.34 -6.11
CA ASN A 134 -5.01 -3.57 -6.08
C ASN A 134 -4.62 -4.99 -6.55
N LEU A 135 -5.55 -5.95 -6.57
CA LEU A 135 -5.33 -7.29 -7.12
C LEU A 135 -5.57 -7.39 -8.64
N VAL A 136 -6.00 -6.31 -9.30
CA VAL A 136 -6.12 -6.29 -10.76
C VAL A 136 -4.75 -6.56 -11.40
N PRO A 137 -4.66 -7.43 -12.42
CA PRO A 137 -3.40 -7.89 -13.02
C PRO A 137 -2.75 -6.85 -13.95
N ILE A 138 -2.65 -5.61 -13.49
CA ILE A 138 -2.10 -4.46 -14.24
C ILE A 138 -1.02 -3.78 -13.41
N ASN A 139 0.16 -3.54 -13.98
CA ASN A 139 1.17 -2.69 -13.33
C ASN A 139 0.68 -1.22 -13.25
N PRO A 140 0.91 -0.54 -12.13
CA PRO A 140 1.78 -0.85 -10.99
C PRO A 140 1.10 -1.53 -9.78
N MET A 141 -0.11 -2.09 -9.94
CA MET A 141 -0.88 -2.74 -8.87
C MET A 141 -0.23 -4.04 -8.38
N ASP A 142 -0.60 -4.48 -7.18
CA ASP A 142 -0.06 -5.70 -6.57
C ASP A 142 -0.37 -6.94 -7.39
N GLY A 143 -1.58 -7.04 -7.96
CA GLY A 143 -1.96 -8.12 -8.88
C GLY A 143 -1.05 -8.20 -10.11
N GLY A 144 -0.67 -7.07 -10.69
CA GLY A 144 0.28 -7.01 -11.80
C GLY A 144 1.67 -7.50 -11.41
N ARG A 145 2.15 -7.13 -10.20
CA ARG A 145 3.43 -7.60 -9.65
C ARG A 145 3.41 -9.11 -9.40
N ILE A 146 2.32 -9.64 -8.85
CA ILE A 146 2.13 -11.08 -8.60
C ILE A 146 2.21 -11.85 -9.92
N ILE A 147 1.44 -11.47 -10.93
CA ILE A 147 1.41 -12.16 -12.22
C ILE A 147 2.77 -12.08 -12.93
N LYS A 148 3.39 -10.91 -12.95
CA LYS A 148 4.73 -10.74 -13.52
C LYS A 148 5.75 -11.67 -12.86
N SER A 149 5.75 -11.76 -11.55
CA SER A 149 6.69 -12.59 -10.80
C SER A 149 6.42 -14.08 -11.00
N ILE A 150 5.16 -14.51 -11.09
CA ILE A 150 4.79 -15.90 -11.42
C ILE A 150 5.22 -16.23 -12.85
N ALA A 151 4.90 -15.37 -13.83
CA ALA A 151 5.29 -15.58 -15.22
C ALA A 151 6.80 -15.72 -15.39
N ASN A 152 7.58 -14.88 -14.72
CA ASN A 152 9.04 -14.97 -14.73
C ASN A 152 9.53 -16.28 -14.08
N THR A 153 8.88 -16.75 -13.01
CA THR A 153 9.24 -18.04 -12.38
C THR A 153 9.01 -19.20 -13.35
N VAL A 154 7.89 -19.20 -14.04
CA VAL A 154 7.56 -20.28 -15.01
C VAL A 154 8.50 -20.26 -16.21
N SER A 155 8.86 -19.08 -16.74
CA SER A 155 9.77 -18.96 -17.89
C SER A 155 11.21 -19.42 -17.61
N TRP A 156 11.60 -19.56 -16.35
CA TRP A 156 12.92 -20.11 -15.96
C TRP A 156 12.93 -21.65 -15.94
N TRP A 157 11.77 -22.31 -16.06
CA TRP A 157 11.63 -23.78 -16.09
C TRP A 157 11.39 -24.33 -17.51
N LEU A 158 11.17 -23.45 -18.51
CA LEU A 158 11.01 -23.76 -19.92
C LEU A 158 12.28 -23.42 -20.72
#